data_0e96daca03d74b2a123a66a4c75fde84
#
_entry.id   0e96daca03d74b2a123a66a4c75fde84
#
_cell.length_a   1.000
_cell.length_b   1.000
_cell.length_c   1.000
_cell.angle_alpha   90.00
_cell.angle_beta   90.00
_cell.angle_gamma   90.00
#
_symmetry.space_group_name_H-M   'P 1'
#
loop_
_entity.id
_entity.type
_entity.pdbx_description
1 polymer ?
#
loop_
_entity_poly.entity_id
_entity_poly.type
_entity_poly.pdbx_seq_one_letter_code
_entity_poly.pdbx_strand_id
1 'polypeptide(L)'
;HPFKGNVDIAKLEKALADNRGHVPFIMVTITNNSGGGQPVSLKNLRDVSAVAKRHGIPLLLDAARMAENAWFIKDREPDCRDMTVAEILKATMDTADAITVSCKKDPLVNIGGLVACRTEEMYFRVVPRVILFEGFATYGGLAGRDLEALAVGLREMVNEQHLTHRIAQVRYLGELLSEGGVPCIQPIGGHAVFIDAGAFLPHILQGSYPADVLSIEIYREGAVRGIGLGALAFENVDEKTGERTFPKLELYRLAINRRTYTNSHMEYVAETIVNVYKRRDSIRYGLEITYEPPVKGLKHFLAHLRPKNL
;
A
#
# COMPACT_ATOMS: atom_id res chain seq x y z
N HIS A 1 -12.81 7.73 10.18
CA HIS A 1 -12.67 6.43 10.84
C HIS A 1 -11.18 6.13 11.07
N PRO A 2 -10.78 5.69 12.28
CA PRO A 2 -9.36 5.46 12.62
C PRO A 2 -8.72 4.31 11.84
N PHE A 3 -9.53 3.38 11.30
CA PHE A 3 -9.11 2.21 10.53
C PHE A 3 -9.83 2.19 9.17
N LYS A 4 -9.41 3.05 8.26
CA LYS A 4 -10.01 3.12 6.91
C LYS A 4 -9.61 1.94 6.00
N GLY A 5 -8.67 1.11 6.42
CA GLY A 5 -8.33 -0.15 5.76
C GLY A 5 -9.30 -1.30 6.07
N ASN A 6 -10.23 -1.12 7.01
CA ASN A 6 -11.19 -2.15 7.39
C ASN A 6 -12.06 -2.61 6.22
N VAL A 7 -12.30 -3.90 6.17
CA VAL A 7 -13.25 -4.53 5.24
C VAL A 7 -14.68 -4.25 5.69
N ASP A 8 -15.52 -3.84 4.76
CA ASP A 8 -16.97 -3.75 4.96
C ASP A 8 -17.56 -5.17 4.98
N ILE A 9 -17.93 -5.64 6.16
CA ILE A 9 -18.39 -7.02 6.38
C ILE A 9 -19.67 -7.33 5.61
N ALA A 10 -20.60 -6.37 5.51
CA ALA A 10 -21.85 -6.58 4.76
C ALA A 10 -21.59 -6.72 3.26
N LYS A 11 -20.69 -5.91 2.72
CA LYS A 11 -20.27 -6.04 1.31
C LYS A 11 -19.49 -7.33 1.06
N LEU A 12 -18.64 -7.77 2.00
CA LEU A 12 -17.94 -9.04 1.90
C LEU A 12 -18.94 -10.21 1.84
N GLU A 13 -19.90 -10.28 2.78
CA GLU A 13 -20.94 -11.31 2.78
C GLU A 13 -21.73 -11.33 1.46
N LYS A 14 -22.13 -10.15 0.97
CA LYS A 14 -22.83 -10.04 -0.31
C LYS A 14 -21.95 -10.53 -1.47
N ALA A 15 -20.69 -10.13 -1.53
CA ALA A 15 -19.78 -10.54 -2.60
C ALA A 15 -19.56 -12.06 -2.63
N LEU A 16 -19.47 -12.70 -1.44
CA LEU A 16 -19.32 -14.15 -1.33
C LEU A 16 -20.61 -14.88 -1.75
N ALA A 17 -21.78 -14.33 -1.38
CA ALA A 17 -23.08 -14.90 -1.78
C ALA A 17 -23.30 -14.80 -3.30
N ASP A 18 -23.02 -13.62 -3.90
CA ASP A 18 -23.19 -13.37 -5.33
C ASP A 18 -22.23 -14.20 -6.20
N ASN A 19 -21.06 -14.60 -5.65
CA ASN A 19 -20.01 -15.34 -6.39
C ASN A 19 -19.76 -16.74 -5.79
N ARG A 20 -20.79 -17.39 -5.28
CA ARG A 20 -20.68 -18.71 -4.63
C ARG A 20 -19.95 -19.72 -5.52
N GLY A 21 -18.91 -20.36 -4.99
CA GLY A 21 -18.09 -21.35 -5.69
C GLY A 21 -17.03 -20.78 -6.64
N HIS A 22 -16.98 -19.46 -6.81
CA HIS A 22 -16.01 -18.78 -7.67
C HIS A 22 -14.95 -17.96 -6.91
N VAL A 23 -15.02 -17.89 -5.59
CA VAL A 23 -14.07 -17.16 -4.73
C VAL A 23 -13.05 -18.15 -4.17
N PRO A 24 -11.80 -18.16 -4.64
CA PRO A 24 -10.79 -19.12 -4.17
C PRO A 24 -10.20 -18.78 -2.80
N PHE A 25 -10.16 -17.50 -2.43
CA PHE A 25 -9.67 -17.00 -1.16
C PHE A 25 -10.11 -15.55 -0.93
N ILE A 26 -10.08 -15.11 0.32
CA ILE A 26 -10.19 -13.70 0.71
C ILE A 26 -8.79 -13.20 1.00
N MET A 27 -8.39 -12.03 0.47
CA MET A 27 -7.11 -11.41 0.80
C MET A 27 -7.32 -10.02 1.40
N VAL A 28 -6.68 -9.77 2.54
CA VAL A 28 -6.66 -8.45 3.18
C VAL A 28 -5.23 -7.93 3.23
N THR A 29 -5.00 -6.72 2.71
CA THR A 29 -3.69 -6.06 2.73
C THR A 29 -3.55 -5.19 3.97
N ILE A 30 -2.53 -5.44 4.78
CA ILE A 30 -2.21 -4.71 6.01
C ILE A 30 -0.78 -4.12 5.96
N THR A 31 -0.62 -2.77 6.05
CA THR A 31 -1.64 -1.73 5.89
C THR A 31 -2.10 -1.65 4.43
N ASN A 32 -3.34 -1.18 4.19
CA ASN A 32 -3.87 -1.08 2.84
C ASN A 32 -3.16 0.01 2.02
N ASN A 33 -2.29 -0.40 1.09
CA ASN A 33 -1.47 0.51 0.30
C ASN A 33 -2.31 1.35 -0.69
N SER A 34 -3.23 0.72 -1.43
CA SER A 34 -4.01 1.38 -2.48
C SER A 34 -5.07 2.35 -1.92
N GLY A 35 -5.47 2.16 -0.67
CA GLY A 35 -6.43 3.02 0.03
C GLY A 35 -5.80 4.13 0.88
N GLY A 36 -4.55 4.51 0.63
CA GLY A 36 -3.87 5.58 1.36
C GLY A 36 -3.02 5.12 2.54
N GLY A 37 -2.51 3.88 2.52
CA GLY A 37 -1.65 3.33 3.58
C GLY A 37 -2.40 3.09 4.90
N GLN A 38 -3.70 2.85 4.83
CA GLN A 38 -4.61 2.81 5.98
C GLN A 38 -4.53 1.49 6.74
N PRO A 39 -4.51 1.53 8.08
CA PRO A 39 -4.48 0.32 8.90
C PRO A 39 -5.83 -0.40 8.93
N VAL A 40 -5.75 -1.70 9.22
CA VAL A 40 -6.88 -2.59 9.48
C VAL A 40 -6.88 -2.97 10.97
N SER A 41 -8.03 -2.89 11.64
CA SER A 41 -8.17 -3.23 13.05
C SER A 41 -8.12 -4.73 13.31
N LEU A 42 -7.63 -5.14 14.48
CA LEU A 42 -7.64 -6.55 14.89
C LEU A 42 -9.06 -7.09 15.00
N LYS A 43 -10.00 -6.26 15.49
CA LYS A 43 -11.41 -6.62 15.53
C LYS A 43 -11.94 -6.92 14.13
N ASN A 44 -11.68 -6.07 13.15
CA ASN A 44 -12.15 -6.30 11.78
C ASN A 44 -11.53 -7.55 11.15
N LEU A 45 -10.25 -7.83 11.40
CA LEU A 45 -9.60 -9.07 10.93
C LEU A 45 -10.26 -10.32 11.54
N ARG A 46 -10.64 -10.27 12.81
CA ARG A 46 -11.41 -11.35 13.45
C ARG A 46 -12.81 -11.52 12.83
N ASP A 47 -13.49 -10.41 12.53
CA ASP A 47 -14.80 -10.44 11.88
C ASP A 47 -14.69 -11.04 10.45
N VAL A 48 -13.68 -10.64 9.67
CA VAL A 48 -13.40 -11.22 8.34
C VAL A 48 -13.06 -12.71 8.43
N SER A 49 -12.23 -13.11 9.43
CA SER A 49 -11.90 -14.52 9.67
C SER A 49 -13.16 -15.35 10.00
N ALA A 50 -14.08 -14.80 10.80
CA ALA A 50 -15.33 -15.46 11.09
C ALA A 50 -16.21 -15.65 9.84
N VAL A 51 -16.28 -14.63 8.97
CA VAL A 51 -16.97 -14.74 7.66
C VAL A 51 -16.32 -15.82 6.81
N ALA A 52 -14.99 -15.76 6.63
CA ALA A 52 -14.21 -16.70 5.84
C ALA A 52 -14.49 -18.16 6.25
N LYS A 53 -14.45 -18.43 7.57
CA LYS A 53 -14.72 -19.76 8.13
C LYS A 53 -16.15 -20.24 7.86
N ARG A 54 -17.17 -19.37 7.99
CA ARG A 54 -18.57 -19.73 7.69
C ARG A 54 -18.77 -20.14 6.23
N HIS A 55 -18.04 -19.52 5.32
CA HIS A 55 -18.12 -19.81 3.89
C HIS A 55 -17.14 -20.91 3.43
N GLY A 56 -16.26 -21.40 4.31
CA GLY A 56 -15.23 -22.40 3.96
C GLY A 56 -14.18 -21.87 3.01
N ILE A 57 -13.93 -20.54 3.02
CA ILE A 57 -13.01 -19.86 2.11
C ILE A 57 -11.76 -19.44 2.90
N PRO A 58 -10.52 -19.72 2.43
CA PRO A 58 -9.31 -19.33 3.15
C PRO A 58 -9.15 -17.80 3.23
N LEU A 59 -8.69 -17.31 4.39
CA LEU A 59 -8.27 -15.93 4.60
C LEU A 59 -6.76 -15.81 4.49
N LEU A 60 -6.29 -14.99 3.57
CA LEU A 60 -4.90 -14.65 3.37
C LEU A 60 -4.63 -13.19 3.76
N LEU A 61 -3.45 -12.91 4.33
CA LEU A 61 -3.01 -11.53 4.54
C LEU A 61 -1.82 -11.21 3.64
N ASP A 62 -1.91 -10.11 2.88
CA ASP A 62 -0.72 -9.40 2.42
C ASP A 62 -0.19 -8.60 3.61
N ALA A 63 0.78 -9.18 4.29
CA ALA A 63 1.31 -8.71 5.57
C ALA A 63 2.63 -7.93 5.41
N ALA A 64 2.86 -7.34 4.24
CA ALA A 64 4.08 -6.60 3.93
C ALA A 64 4.38 -5.46 4.92
N ARG A 65 3.35 -4.89 5.57
CA ARG A 65 3.47 -3.82 6.58
C ARG A 65 2.77 -4.17 7.89
N MET A 66 2.96 -5.41 8.29
CA MET A 66 2.30 -6.00 9.45
C MET A 66 2.69 -5.36 10.79
N ALA A 67 3.94 -4.93 10.93
CA ALA A 67 4.41 -4.29 12.16
C ALA A 67 3.89 -2.86 12.27
N GLU A 68 3.87 -2.09 11.18
CA GLU A 68 3.22 -0.78 11.15
C GLU A 68 1.72 -0.91 11.46
N ASN A 69 1.05 -1.92 10.92
CA ASN A 69 -0.37 -2.18 11.21
C ASN A 69 -0.60 -2.54 12.69
N ALA A 70 0.24 -3.38 13.27
CA ALA A 70 0.16 -3.76 14.68
C ALA A 70 0.42 -2.55 15.60
N TRP A 71 1.32 -1.64 15.23
CA TRP A 71 1.53 -0.39 15.95
C TRP A 71 0.26 0.47 15.97
N PHE A 72 -0.45 0.60 14.83
CA PHE A 72 -1.71 1.33 14.77
C PHE A 72 -2.82 0.65 15.57
N ILE A 73 -2.85 -0.67 15.64
CA ILE A 73 -3.79 -1.40 16.50
C ILE A 73 -3.53 -1.03 17.96
N LYS A 74 -2.26 -1.08 18.40
CA LYS A 74 -1.87 -0.66 19.76
C LYS A 74 -2.28 0.79 20.07
N ASP A 75 -2.04 1.70 19.13
CA ASP A 75 -2.34 3.13 19.28
C ASP A 75 -3.84 3.44 19.35
N ARG A 76 -4.69 2.67 18.64
CA ARG A 76 -6.08 3.04 18.36
C ARG A 76 -7.15 2.08 18.88
N GLU A 77 -6.80 0.81 19.18
CA GLU A 77 -7.74 -0.15 19.78
C GLU A 77 -7.54 -0.19 21.31
N PRO A 78 -8.55 0.21 22.11
CA PRO A 78 -8.42 0.24 23.57
C PRO A 78 -7.99 -1.09 24.19
N ASP A 79 -8.54 -2.19 23.70
CA ASP A 79 -8.27 -3.54 24.21
C ASP A 79 -6.86 -4.05 23.91
N CYS A 80 -6.10 -3.34 23.05
CA CYS A 80 -4.76 -3.73 22.64
C CYS A 80 -3.65 -2.83 23.22
N ARG A 81 -3.99 -1.81 24.02
CA ARG A 81 -3.02 -0.82 24.52
C ARG A 81 -1.91 -1.41 25.37
N ASP A 82 -2.25 -2.38 26.19
CA ASP A 82 -1.30 -3.03 27.12
C ASP A 82 -0.52 -4.18 26.47
N MET A 83 -0.89 -4.57 25.25
CA MET A 83 -0.17 -5.60 24.49
C MET A 83 1.09 -5.00 23.85
N THR A 84 2.12 -5.80 23.74
CA THR A 84 3.28 -5.47 22.90
C THR A 84 2.92 -5.55 21.41
N VAL A 85 3.66 -4.86 20.55
CA VAL A 85 3.50 -4.97 19.09
C VAL A 85 3.66 -6.42 18.61
N ALA A 86 4.58 -7.18 19.23
CA ALA A 86 4.78 -8.59 18.89
C ALA A 86 3.56 -9.47 19.22
N GLU A 87 2.91 -9.25 20.37
CA GLU A 87 1.67 -9.96 20.74
C GLU A 87 0.50 -9.61 19.81
N ILE A 88 0.36 -8.32 19.46
CA ILE A 88 -0.66 -7.87 18.50
C ILE A 88 -0.40 -8.48 17.11
N LEU A 89 0.88 -8.51 16.69
CA LEU A 89 1.26 -9.13 15.43
C LEU A 89 0.89 -10.61 15.41
N LYS A 90 1.22 -11.34 16.48
CA LYS A 90 0.82 -12.75 16.63
C LYS A 90 -0.70 -12.91 16.54
N ALA A 91 -1.46 -12.11 17.30
CA ALA A 91 -2.93 -12.15 17.29
C ALA A 91 -3.50 -11.84 15.90
N THR A 92 -2.85 -10.94 15.14
CA THR A 92 -3.20 -10.63 13.75
C THR A 92 -2.96 -11.84 12.83
N MET A 93 -1.77 -12.46 12.91
CA MET A 93 -1.44 -13.65 12.10
C MET A 93 -2.36 -14.84 12.43
N ASP A 94 -2.79 -14.96 13.67
CA ASP A 94 -3.71 -16.03 14.11
C ASP A 94 -5.10 -15.94 13.47
N THR A 95 -5.48 -14.83 12.85
CA THR A 95 -6.74 -14.69 12.12
C THR A 95 -6.73 -15.34 10.75
N ALA A 96 -5.55 -15.57 10.14
CA ALA A 96 -5.39 -15.97 8.74
C ALA A 96 -4.94 -17.44 8.58
N ASP A 97 -5.21 -18.00 7.42
CA ASP A 97 -4.78 -19.34 7.01
C ASP A 97 -3.40 -19.30 6.35
N ALA A 98 -3.05 -18.20 5.71
CA ALA A 98 -1.72 -17.95 5.19
C ALA A 98 -1.41 -16.45 5.13
N ILE A 99 -0.11 -16.14 5.12
CA ILE A 99 0.40 -14.77 4.94
C ILE A 99 1.45 -14.73 3.83
N THR A 100 1.50 -13.60 3.12
CA THR A 100 2.59 -13.25 2.23
C THR A 100 3.25 -11.97 2.73
N VAL A 101 4.58 -11.93 2.75
CA VAL A 101 5.33 -10.78 3.26
C VAL A 101 6.41 -10.37 2.28
N SER A 102 6.38 -9.13 1.85
CA SER A 102 7.53 -8.51 1.19
C SER A 102 8.51 -8.03 2.26
N CYS A 103 9.62 -8.73 2.42
CA CYS A 103 10.61 -8.45 3.47
C CYS A 103 11.39 -7.15 3.23
N LYS A 104 11.29 -6.56 2.05
CA LYS A 104 11.84 -5.22 1.72
C LYS A 104 11.12 -4.05 2.42
N LYS A 105 10.16 -4.33 3.29
CA LYS A 105 9.35 -3.34 4.01
C LYS A 105 9.61 -3.43 5.52
N ASP A 106 8.66 -3.90 6.32
CA ASP A 106 8.81 -3.92 7.77
C ASP A 106 10.02 -4.74 8.26
N PRO A 107 10.36 -5.90 7.65
CA PRO A 107 11.57 -6.63 8.03
C PRO A 107 12.90 -5.96 7.66
N LEU A 108 12.91 -4.76 7.08
CA LEU A 108 14.08 -3.89 6.91
C LEU A 108 15.21 -4.44 6.03
N VAL A 109 14.96 -5.43 5.19
CA VAL A 109 15.97 -5.99 4.29
C VAL A 109 15.87 -5.45 2.87
N ASN A 110 16.94 -5.59 2.10
CA ASN A 110 17.03 -5.11 0.73
C ASN A 110 16.35 -6.04 -0.30
N ILE A 111 16.18 -7.32 0.04
CA ILE A 111 15.65 -8.36 -0.84
C ILE A 111 14.86 -9.40 -0.05
N GLY A 112 14.02 -10.15 -0.74
CA GLY A 112 13.35 -11.33 -0.19
C GLY A 112 11.90 -11.11 0.19
N GLY A 113 11.27 -12.22 0.45
CA GLY A 113 9.90 -12.35 0.90
C GLY A 113 9.71 -13.68 1.59
N LEU A 114 8.58 -13.85 2.24
CA LEU A 114 8.20 -15.12 2.81
C LEU A 114 6.71 -15.40 2.58
N VAL A 115 6.37 -16.67 2.56
CA VAL A 115 5.01 -17.18 2.67
C VAL A 115 4.97 -18.09 3.90
N ALA A 116 3.99 -17.89 4.76
CA ALA A 116 3.72 -18.78 5.87
C ALA A 116 2.29 -19.33 5.78
N CYS A 117 2.14 -20.63 5.98
CA CYS A 117 0.87 -21.33 5.90
C CYS A 117 0.53 -21.94 7.26
N ARG A 118 -0.75 -21.97 7.62
CA ARG A 118 -1.21 -22.52 8.89
C ARG A 118 -1.17 -24.04 8.90
N THR A 119 -1.42 -24.68 7.74
CA THR A 119 -1.49 -26.13 7.61
C THR A 119 -0.42 -26.66 6.67
N GLU A 120 0.02 -27.88 6.94
CA GLU A 120 0.98 -28.61 6.11
C GLU A 120 0.41 -28.87 4.70
N GLU A 121 -0.87 -29.14 4.59
CA GLU A 121 -1.54 -29.30 3.29
C GLU A 121 -1.38 -28.04 2.42
N MET A 122 -1.67 -26.88 2.96
CA MET A 122 -1.50 -25.61 2.24
C MET A 122 -0.03 -25.35 1.88
N TYR A 123 0.90 -25.65 2.79
CA TYR A 123 2.34 -25.56 2.54
C TYR A 123 2.75 -26.39 1.34
N PHE A 124 2.38 -27.66 1.26
CA PHE A 124 2.72 -28.55 0.14
C PHE A 124 2.05 -28.14 -1.19
N ARG A 125 0.98 -27.39 -1.14
CA ARG A 125 0.39 -26.77 -2.37
C ARG A 125 1.18 -25.54 -2.84
N VAL A 126 1.85 -24.83 -1.95
CA VAL A 126 2.63 -23.60 -2.27
C VAL A 126 4.06 -23.96 -2.71
N VAL A 127 4.73 -24.88 -2.03
CA VAL A 127 6.15 -25.23 -2.24
C VAL A 127 6.55 -25.51 -3.69
N PRO A 128 5.80 -26.28 -4.49
CA PRO A 128 6.18 -26.50 -5.88
C PRO A 128 6.26 -25.20 -6.71
N ARG A 129 5.44 -24.21 -6.36
CA ARG A 129 5.46 -22.90 -7.02
C ARG A 129 6.64 -22.05 -6.57
N VAL A 130 6.99 -22.11 -5.28
CA VAL A 130 8.21 -21.47 -4.77
C VAL A 130 9.44 -22.03 -5.47
N ILE A 131 9.55 -23.35 -5.62
CA ILE A 131 10.67 -24.00 -6.30
C ILE A 131 10.74 -23.60 -7.78
N LEU A 132 9.59 -23.46 -8.43
CA LEU A 132 9.53 -23.14 -9.86
C LEU A 132 9.90 -21.67 -10.16
N PHE A 133 9.48 -20.73 -9.28
CA PHE A 133 9.58 -19.30 -9.56
C PHE A 133 10.67 -18.57 -8.77
N GLU A 134 11.08 -19.09 -7.60
CA GLU A 134 11.97 -18.39 -6.70
C GLU A 134 13.26 -19.19 -6.41
N GLY A 135 13.13 -20.42 -5.95
CA GLY A 135 14.24 -21.31 -5.58
C GLY A 135 13.80 -22.39 -4.62
N PHE A 136 14.75 -23.18 -4.08
CA PHE A 136 14.41 -24.24 -3.13
C PHE A 136 13.72 -23.70 -1.88
N ALA A 137 12.80 -24.47 -1.33
CA ALA A 137 12.00 -24.10 -0.16
C ALA A 137 12.82 -23.73 1.11
N THR A 138 14.07 -24.15 1.17
CA THR A 138 14.99 -23.87 2.28
C THR A 138 15.55 -22.46 2.29
N TYR A 139 15.72 -21.81 1.12
CA TYR A 139 16.32 -20.47 1.01
C TYR A 139 15.64 -19.56 -0.02
N GLY A 140 14.71 -20.06 -0.84
CA GLY A 140 13.97 -19.26 -1.82
C GLY A 140 14.83 -18.49 -2.84
N GLY A 141 16.03 -19.03 -3.18
CA GLY A 141 17.00 -18.35 -4.04
C GLY A 141 17.83 -17.26 -3.36
N LEU A 142 17.67 -17.03 -2.05
CA LEU A 142 18.40 -16.01 -1.31
C LEU A 142 19.79 -16.49 -0.90
N ALA A 143 20.79 -15.59 -0.89
CA ALA A 143 22.10 -15.86 -0.35
C ALA A 143 22.05 -15.93 1.19
N GLY A 144 23.00 -16.66 1.82
CA GLY A 144 23.07 -16.81 3.27
C GLY A 144 23.10 -15.46 4.03
N ARG A 145 23.83 -14.47 3.51
CA ARG A 145 23.86 -13.10 4.08
C ARG A 145 22.50 -12.41 4.09
N ASP A 146 21.66 -12.67 3.07
CA ASP A 146 20.32 -12.09 2.99
C ASP A 146 19.36 -12.76 3.97
N LEU A 147 19.54 -14.08 4.21
CA LEU A 147 18.79 -14.82 5.23
C LEU A 147 19.18 -14.37 6.65
N GLU A 148 20.46 -14.13 6.91
CA GLU A 148 20.93 -13.55 8.18
C GLU A 148 20.34 -12.16 8.41
N ALA A 149 20.41 -11.28 7.39
CA ALA A 149 19.81 -9.96 7.47
C ALA A 149 18.30 -10.04 7.73
N LEU A 150 17.60 -10.97 7.08
CA LEU A 150 16.17 -11.20 7.28
C LEU A 150 15.86 -11.68 8.70
N ALA A 151 16.66 -12.57 9.25
CA ALA A 151 16.50 -13.06 10.63
C ALA A 151 16.62 -11.92 11.66
N VAL A 152 17.57 -11.00 11.45
CA VAL A 152 17.71 -9.78 12.26
C VAL A 152 16.53 -8.84 12.05
N GLY A 153 16.17 -8.56 10.81
CA GLY A 153 15.10 -7.63 10.45
C GLY A 153 13.73 -8.05 10.99
N LEU A 154 13.42 -9.34 10.98
CA LEU A 154 12.18 -9.88 11.56
C LEU A 154 12.09 -9.66 13.08
N ARG A 155 13.23 -9.64 13.79
CA ARG A 155 13.27 -9.32 15.23
C ARG A 155 13.18 -7.82 15.46
N GLU A 156 13.86 -7.01 14.64
CA GLU A 156 13.88 -5.55 14.78
C GLU A 156 12.55 -4.87 14.40
N MET A 157 11.81 -5.42 13.44
CA MET A 157 10.59 -4.80 12.95
C MET A 157 9.50 -4.58 14.01
N VAL A 158 9.51 -5.33 15.11
CA VAL A 158 8.57 -5.20 16.22
C VAL A 158 9.07 -4.27 17.34
N ASN A 159 10.21 -3.62 17.15
CA ASN A 159 10.72 -2.63 18.09
C ASN A 159 9.82 -1.41 18.12
N GLU A 160 9.20 -1.15 19.28
CA GLU A 160 8.21 -0.08 19.43
C GLU A 160 8.80 1.32 19.27
N GLN A 161 10.05 1.54 19.69
CA GLN A 161 10.72 2.84 19.50
C GLN A 161 10.96 3.13 18.02
N HIS A 162 11.41 2.11 17.28
CA HIS A 162 11.56 2.21 15.83
C HIS A 162 10.23 2.53 15.14
N LEU A 163 9.17 1.83 15.48
CA LEU A 163 7.85 2.03 14.89
C LEU A 163 7.27 3.40 15.24
N THR A 164 7.41 3.84 16.50
CA THR A 164 6.98 5.17 16.93
C THR A 164 7.68 6.27 16.14
N HIS A 165 9.01 6.19 16.01
CA HIS A 165 9.76 7.14 15.18
C HIS A 165 9.34 7.09 13.72
N ARG A 166 9.17 5.88 13.17
CA ARG A 166 8.74 5.65 11.79
C ARG A 166 7.40 6.29 11.46
N ILE A 167 6.40 6.04 12.30
CA ILE A 167 5.04 6.57 12.12
C ILE A 167 5.03 8.10 12.35
N ALA A 168 5.76 8.59 13.36
CA ALA A 168 5.88 10.02 13.62
C ALA A 168 6.48 10.77 12.42
N GLN A 169 7.49 10.22 11.74
CA GLN A 169 8.10 10.84 10.56
C GLN A 169 7.12 10.98 9.39
N VAL A 170 6.30 9.95 9.13
CA VAL A 170 5.28 10.00 8.08
C VAL A 170 4.18 10.99 8.43
N ARG A 171 3.76 11.00 9.70
CA ARG A 171 2.77 11.95 10.23
C ARG A 171 3.27 13.38 10.08
N TYR A 172 4.52 13.66 10.45
CA TYR A 172 5.14 14.97 10.34
C TYR A 172 5.07 15.54 8.92
N LEU A 173 5.45 14.75 7.90
CA LEU A 173 5.30 15.19 6.51
C LEU A 173 3.84 15.48 6.16
N GLY A 174 2.92 14.62 6.59
CA GLY A 174 1.49 14.79 6.32
C GLY A 174 0.90 16.04 6.97
N GLU A 175 1.37 16.39 8.18
CA GLU A 175 0.98 17.61 8.90
C GLU A 175 1.48 18.86 8.17
N LEU A 176 2.77 18.91 7.82
CA LEU A 176 3.36 20.02 7.05
C LEU A 176 2.63 20.28 5.72
N LEU A 177 2.28 19.21 5.00
CA LEU A 177 1.52 19.33 3.76
C LEU A 177 0.10 19.84 3.99
N SER A 178 -0.57 19.34 5.04
CA SER A 178 -1.93 19.77 5.40
C SER A 178 -1.97 21.23 5.85
N GLU A 179 -0.98 21.67 6.64
CA GLU A 179 -0.80 23.08 7.02
C GLU A 179 -0.55 23.98 5.81
N GLY A 180 0.18 23.47 4.80
CA GLY A 180 0.35 24.14 3.51
C GLY A 180 -0.89 24.11 2.60
N GLY A 181 -2.01 23.55 3.05
CA GLY A 181 -3.29 23.47 2.31
C GLY A 181 -3.34 22.33 1.27
N VAL A 182 -2.33 21.48 1.21
CA VAL A 182 -2.27 20.36 0.24
C VAL A 182 -3.30 19.28 0.61
N PRO A 183 -4.17 18.85 -0.32
CA PRO A 183 -5.18 17.84 -0.04
C PRO A 183 -4.56 16.46 0.13
N CYS A 184 -4.46 16.00 1.38
CA CYS A 184 -3.92 14.68 1.74
C CYS A 184 -5.02 13.75 2.24
N ILE A 185 -4.87 12.46 1.98
CA ILE A 185 -5.75 11.42 2.55
C ILE A 185 -5.55 11.39 4.08
N GLN A 186 -6.66 11.51 4.80
CA GLN A 186 -6.71 11.51 6.26
C GLN A 186 -7.43 10.27 6.80
N PRO A 187 -7.02 9.74 7.97
CA PRO A 187 -5.80 10.08 8.72
C PRO A 187 -4.54 9.67 7.95
N ILE A 188 -3.40 10.28 8.27
CA ILE A 188 -2.12 9.90 7.65
C ILE A 188 -1.81 8.43 7.95
N GLY A 189 -1.35 7.73 6.92
CA GLY A 189 -1.01 6.30 7.00
C GLY A 189 0.37 6.03 7.60
N GLY A 190 0.82 4.77 7.53
CA GLY A 190 2.05 4.32 8.19
C GLY A 190 3.32 4.46 7.36
N HIS A 191 3.25 4.36 6.03
CA HIS A 191 4.44 4.23 5.19
C HIS A 191 4.61 5.34 4.16
N ALA A 192 3.60 6.13 3.95
CA ALA A 192 3.55 7.14 2.90
C ALA A 192 2.52 8.21 3.22
N VAL A 193 2.71 9.40 2.67
CA VAL A 193 1.66 10.40 2.55
C VAL A 193 1.05 10.27 1.16
N PHE A 194 -0.28 10.29 1.11
CA PHE A 194 -1.03 10.22 -0.14
C PHE A 194 -1.75 11.53 -0.38
N ILE A 195 -1.39 12.19 -1.47
CA ILE A 195 -2.02 13.43 -1.92
C ILE A 195 -3.17 13.05 -2.85
N ASP A 196 -4.31 13.68 -2.67
CA ASP A 196 -5.43 13.63 -3.63
C ASP A 196 -5.08 14.53 -4.83
N ALA A 197 -4.55 13.92 -5.89
CA ALA A 197 -4.14 14.64 -7.08
C ALA A 197 -5.33 15.21 -7.86
N GLY A 198 -6.51 14.59 -7.76
CA GLY A 198 -7.74 15.13 -8.34
C GLY A 198 -8.18 16.43 -7.67
N ALA A 199 -8.09 16.48 -6.33
CA ALA A 199 -8.35 17.71 -5.57
C ALA A 199 -7.22 18.75 -5.70
N PHE A 200 -5.98 18.30 -5.91
CA PHE A 200 -4.82 19.19 -6.13
C PHE A 200 -4.89 19.90 -7.50
N LEU A 201 -5.28 19.18 -8.57
CA LEU A 201 -5.37 19.63 -9.94
C LEU A 201 -6.80 19.44 -10.50
N PRO A 202 -7.82 20.11 -9.93
CA PRO A 202 -9.23 19.83 -10.26
C PRO A 202 -9.61 20.19 -11.70
N HIS A 203 -8.79 20.97 -12.38
CA HIS A 203 -8.97 21.35 -13.79
C HIS A 203 -8.39 20.32 -14.76
N ILE A 204 -7.71 19.27 -14.29
CA ILE A 204 -7.20 18.18 -15.12
C ILE A 204 -8.08 16.95 -14.94
N LEU A 205 -8.76 16.53 -16.01
CA LEU A 205 -9.63 15.35 -15.96
C LEU A 205 -8.79 14.06 -15.73
N GLN A 206 -9.37 13.07 -15.07
CA GLN A 206 -8.71 11.78 -14.81
C GLN A 206 -8.15 11.12 -16.07
N GLY A 207 -8.85 11.22 -17.20
CA GLY A 207 -8.36 10.70 -18.49
C GLY A 207 -7.11 11.40 -19.04
N SER A 208 -6.65 12.46 -18.39
CA SER A 208 -5.40 13.17 -18.68
C SER A 208 -4.35 13.00 -17.56
N TYR A 209 -4.55 12.04 -16.66
CA TYR A 209 -3.59 11.52 -15.68
C TYR A 209 -3.04 12.58 -14.71
N PRO A 210 -3.87 13.26 -13.90
CA PRO A 210 -3.43 14.34 -13.01
C PRO A 210 -2.42 13.89 -11.94
N ALA A 211 -2.45 12.65 -11.47
CA ALA A 211 -1.47 12.13 -10.52
C ALA A 211 -0.05 12.04 -11.14
N ASP A 212 0.02 11.73 -12.43
CA ASP A 212 1.29 11.64 -13.15
C ASP A 212 1.78 13.03 -13.58
N VAL A 213 0.88 13.96 -13.93
CA VAL A 213 1.21 15.39 -14.10
C VAL A 213 1.81 15.94 -12.82
N LEU A 214 1.17 15.68 -11.67
CA LEU A 214 1.67 16.12 -10.37
C LEU A 214 3.06 15.54 -10.06
N SER A 215 3.30 14.28 -10.40
CA SER A 215 4.60 13.63 -10.26
C SER A 215 5.70 14.38 -11.04
N ILE A 216 5.42 14.79 -12.28
CA ILE A 216 6.35 15.55 -13.13
C ILE A 216 6.62 16.93 -12.52
N GLU A 217 5.58 17.65 -12.13
CA GLU A 217 5.72 19.01 -11.61
C GLU A 217 6.49 19.07 -10.28
N ILE A 218 6.24 18.11 -9.38
CA ILE A 218 7.00 18.00 -8.12
C ILE A 218 8.45 17.62 -8.38
N TYR A 219 8.71 16.73 -9.34
CA TYR A 219 10.09 16.38 -9.72
C TYR A 219 10.84 17.56 -10.34
N ARG A 220 10.18 18.36 -11.15
CA ARG A 220 10.78 19.58 -11.76
C ARG A 220 11.07 20.66 -10.75
N GLU A 221 10.20 20.80 -9.72
CA GLU A 221 10.34 21.81 -8.67
C GLU A 221 11.51 21.54 -7.73
N GLY A 222 11.65 20.29 -7.25
CA GLY A 222 12.61 19.97 -6.19
C GLY A 222 13.25 18.59 -6.31
N ALA A 223 13.24 17.95 -7.49
CA ALA A 223 13.77 16.61 -7.73
C ALA A 223 13.19 15.54 -6.77
N VAL A 224 11.99 15.78 -6.22
CA VAL A 224 11.28 14.85 -5.34
C VAL A 224 10.47 13.87 -6.19
N ARG A 225 10.73 12.57 -6.01
CA ARG A 225 10.06 11.51 -6.76
C ARG A 225 9.03 10.78 -5.91
N GLY A 226 7.78 10.83 -6.32
CA GLY A 226 6.70 9.96 -5.86
C GLY A 226 6.17 9.09 -7.00
N ILE A 227 4.97 8.56 -6.84
CA ILE A 227 4.33 7.72 -7.85
C ILE A 227 2.84 8.01 -7.91
N GLY A 228 2.31 8.16 -9.14
CA GLY A 228 0.87 8.20 -9.39
C GLY A 228 0.21 6.85 -9.08
N LEU A 229 -0.88 6.86 -8.36
CA LEU A 229 -1.74 5.72 -8.08
C LEU A 229 -3.19 6.13 -8.40
N GLY A 230 -3.40 6.52 -9.63
CA GLY A 230 -4.66 7.01 -10.17
C GLY A 230 -5.06 6.30 -11.46
N ALA A 231 -5.59 7.05 -12.40
CA ALA A 231 -6.13 6.53 -13.66
C ALA A 231 -5.12 5.68 -14.43
N LEU A 232 -3.86 6.11 -14.58
CA LEU A 232 -2.86 5.34 -15.32
C LEU A 232 -2.64 3.93 -14.77
N ALA A 233 -2.76 3.77 -13.43
CA ALA A 233 -2.57 2.47 -12.76
C ALA A 233 -3.82 1.60 -12.71
N PHE A 234 -5.02 2.21 -12.62
CA PHE A 234 -6.23 1.51 -12.22
C PHE A 234 -7.44 1.74 -13.14
N GLU A 235 -7.30 2.50 -14.23
CA GLU A 235 -8.39 2.59 -15.20
C GLU A 235 -8.65 1.22 -15.84
N ASN A 236 -9.91 0.96 -16.08
CA ASN A 236 -10.34 -0.20 -16.86
C ASN A 236 -10.94 0.27 -18.18
N VAL A 237 -10.60 -0.43 -19.25
CA VAL A 237 -11.15 -0.19 -20.59
C VAL A 237 -11.94 -1.43 -20.99
N ASP A 238 -13.23 -1.28 -21.21
CA ASP A 238 -14.06 -2.36 -21.74
C ASP A 238 -13.58 -2.72 -23.15
N GLU A 239 -13.23 -3.98 -23.37
CA GLU A 239 -12.65 -4.43 -24.65
C GLU A 239 -13.64 -4.39 -25.82
N LYS A 240 -14.94 -4.42 -25.54
CA LYS A 240 -15.99 -4.46 -26.58
C LYS A 240 -16.47 -3.05 -26.94
N THR A 241 -16.61 -2.19 -25.94
CA THR A 241 -17.17 -0.83 -26.13
C THR A 241 -16.12 0.25 -26.23
N GLY A 242 -14.90 0.00 -25.75
CA GLY A 242 -13.85 1.01 -25.58
C GLY A 242 -14.12 1.98 -24.43
N GLU A 243 -15.17 1.77 -23.64
CA GLU A 243 -15.53 2.65 -22.53
C GLU A 243 -14.47 2.58 -21.42
N ARG A 244 -14.05 3.76 -20.96
CA ARG A 244 -13.05 3.89 -19.88
C ARG A 244 -13.77 4.17 -18.56
N THR A 245 -13.46 3.36 -17.56
CA THR A 245 -13.89 3.60 -16.18
C THR A 245 -12.68 3.91 -15.31
N PHE A 246 -12.82 4.94 -14.47
CA PHE A 246 -11.72 5.46 -13.66
C PHE A 246 -11.86 5.04 -12.18
N PRO A 247 -10.75 4.91 -11.45
CA PRO A 247 -10.79 4.67 -10.01
C PRO A 247 -11.45 5.85 -9.29
N LYS A 248 -12.03 5.57 -8.11
CA LYS A 248 -12.65 6.63 -7.27
C LYS A 248 -11.62 7.60 -6.68
N LEU A 249 -10.38 7.16 -6.54
CA LEU A 249 -9.28 7.94 -5.96
C LEU A 249 -8.22 8.18 -7.03
N GLU A 250 -7.77 9.41 -7.12
CA GLU A 250 -6.67 9.83 -7.97
C GLU A 250 -5.52 10.26 -7.07
N LEU A 251 -4.63 9.33 -6.73
CA LEU A 251 -3.64 9.53 -5.67
C LEU A 251 -2.22 9.73 -6.21
N TYR A 252 -1.47 10.60 -5.56
CA TYR A 252 -0.02 10.67 -5.67
C TYR A 252 0.62 10.26 -4.36
N ARG A 253 1.48 9.23 -4.39
CA ARG A 253 2.08 8.63 -3.20
C ARG A 253 3.51 9.06 -2.99
N LEU A 254 3.79 9.60 -1.81
CA LEU A 254 5.12 9.89 -1.28
C LEU A 254 5.52 8.78 -0.31
N ALA A 255 6.17 7.74 -0.81
CA ALA A 255 6.67 6.66 0.03
C ALA A 255 7.94 7.09 0.77
N ILE A 256 7.95 6.93 2.10
CA ILE A 256 9.09 7.29 2.94
C ILE A 256 9.84 6.01 3.29
N ASN A 257 11.10 5.91 2.85
CA ASN A 257 11.95 4.77 3.15
C ASN A 257 12.30 4.75 4.64
N ARG A 258 12.35 3.54 5.21
CA ARG A 258 12.68 3.34 6.61
C ARG A 258 14.15 3.63 6.87
N ARG A 259 14.46 4.33 7.97
CA ARG A 259 15.85 4.64 8.42
C ARG A 259 16.70 5.37 7.36
N THR A 260 16.07 6.17 6.48
CA THR A 260 16.78 6.81 5.37
C THR A 260 16.79 8.33 5.51
N TYR A 261 15.67 8.92 5.91
CA TYR A 261 15.47 10.36 5.89
C TYR A 261 15.43 10.96 7.30
N THR A 262 15.76 12.25 7.39
CA THR A 262 15.61 13.09 8.59
C THR A 262 14.39 14.02 8.45
N ASN A 263 14.05 14.73 9.49
CA ASN A 263 12.96 15.73 9.45
C ASN A 263 13.25 16.84 8.44
N SER A 264 14.51 17.27 8.29
CA SER A 264 14.89 18.28 7.28
C SER A 264 14.59 17.83 5.84
N HIS A 265 14.68 16.54 5.54
CA HIS A 265 14.22 16.03 4.26
C HIS A 265 12.68 16.12 4.13
N MET A 266 11.94 15.90 5.22
CA MET A 266 10.48 16.05 5.21
C MET A 266 10.05 17.50 4.98
N GLU A 267 10.75 18.43 5.62
CA GLU A 267 10.55 19.88 5.46
C GLU A 267 10.80 20.31 4.01
N TYR A 268 11.92 19.88 3.42
CA TYR A 268 12.25 20.14 2.01
C TYR A 268 11.19 19.58 1.04
N VAL A 269 10.73 18.33 1.28
CA VAL A 269 9.68 17.70 0.48
C VAL A 269 8.37 18.49 0.60
N ALA A 270 8.01 18.90 1.83
CA ALA A 270 6.81 19.66 2.05
C ALA A 270 6.85 21.03 1.37
N GLU A 271 7.97 21.77 1.51
CA GLU A 271 8.17 23.05 0.85
C GLU A 271 8.04 22.94 -0.68
N THR A 272 8.74 21.95 -1.27
CA THR A 272 8.66 21.67 -2.71
C THR A 272 7.21 21.48 -3.16
N ILE A 273 6.43 20.67 -2.46
CA ILE A 273 5.06 20.35 -2.85
C ILE A 273 4.11 21.53 -2.63
N VAL A 274 4.29 22.27 -1.54
CA VAL A 274 3.52 23.50 -1.26
C VAL A 274 3.78 24.57 -2.32
N ASN A 275 5.02 24.70 -2.83
CA ASN A 275 5.35 25.61 -3.92
C ASN A 275 4.62 25.23 -5.21
N VAL A 276 4.59 23.94 -5.56
CA VAL A 276 3.77 23.47 -6.70
C VAL A 276 2.29 23.75 -6.47
N TYR A 277 1.78 23.52 -5.25
CA TYR A 277 0.38 23.76 -4.92
C TYR A 277 -0.02 25.23 -5.06
N LYS A 278 0.83 26.16 -4.64
CA LYS A 278 0.60 27.61 -4.79
C LYS A 278 0.45 28.02 -6.26
N ARG A 279 1.19 27.40 -7.18
CA ARG A 279 1.15 27.70 -8.63
C ARG A 279 0.30 26.71 -9.46
N ARG A 280 -0.47 25.81 -8.83
CA ARG A 280 -1.21 24.73 -9.50
C ARG A 280 -2.08 25.19 -10.66
N ASP A 281 -2.68 26.37 -10.54
CA ASP A 281 -3.56 26.94 -11.58
C ASP A 281 -2.81 27.33 -12.85
N SER A 282 -1.46 27.43 -12.81
CA SER A 282 -0.63 27.65 -13.99
C SER A 282 -0.28 26.36 -14.75
N ILE A 283 -0.55 25.20 -14.20
CA ILE A 283 -0.32 23.90 -14.84
C ILE A 283 -1.46 23.67 -15.83
N ARG A 284 -1.23 23.91 -17.12
CA ARG A 284 -2.23 23.91 -18.18
C ARG A 284 -2.05 22.77 -19.18
N TYR A 285 -1.57 21.62 -18.74
CA TYR A 285 -1.42 20.44 -19.58
C TYR A 285 -1.83 19.17 -18.81
N GLY A 286 -2.32 18.21 -19.56
CA GLY A 286 -2.47 16.84 -19.13
C GLY A 286 -1.46 15.95 -19.83
N LEU A 287 -1.65 14.64 -19.73
CA LEU A 287 -0.81 13.65 -20.41
C LEU A 287 -1.69 12.79 -21.34
N GLU A 288 -1.07 12.30 -22.41
CA GLU A 288 -1.64 11.26 -23.26
C GLU A 288 -0.63 10.13 -23.46
N ILE A 289 -1.14 8.90 -23.62
CA ILE A 289 -0.31 7.71 -23.86
C ILE A 289 0.12 7.70 -25.33
N THR A 290 1.41 7.59 -25.57
CA THR A 290 2.01 7.44 -26.92
C THR A 290 2.45 6.01 -27.23
N TYR A 291 2.66 5.21 -26.17
CA TYR A 291 2.95 3.78 -26.27
C TYR A 291 2.32 3.07 -25.09
N GLU A 292 1.60 1.99 -25.36
CA GLU A 292 1.01 1.09 -24.37
C GLU A 292 1.64 -0.30 -24.52
N PRO A 293 2.11 -0.91 -23.42
CA PRO A 293 2.70 -2.25 -23.49
C PRO A 293 1.62 -3.29 -23.83
N PRO A 294 2.00 -4.39 -24.52
CA PRO A 294 1.04 -5.43 -24.92
C PRO A 294 0.37 -6.13 -23.73
N VAL A 295 1.02 -6.14 -22.56
CA VAL A 295 0.44 -6.65 -21.30
C VAL A 295 -0.18 -5.48 -20.55
N LYS A 296 -1.52 -5.37 -20.57
CA LYS A 296 -2.28 -4.24 -19.98
C LYS A 296 -1.94 -3.97 -18.51
N GLY A 297 -1.73 -5.01 -17.70
CA GLY A 297 -1.33 -4.88 -16.29
C GLY A 297 0.03 -4.21 -16.07
N LEU A 298 0.85 -4.03 -17.12
CA LEU A 298 2.14 -3.37 -17.06
C LEU A 298 2.10 -1.90 -17.53
N LYS A 299 0.93 -1.38 -17.91
CA LYS A 299 0.75 0.00 -18.40
C LYS A 299 1.35 1.03 -17.45
N HIS A 300 1.04 0.94 -16.18
CA HIS A 300 1.55 1.83 -15.14
C HIS A 300 3.09 1.91 -15.06
N PHE A 301 3.80 0.85 -15.47
CA PHE A 301 5.25 0.76 -15.41
C PHE A 301 5.96 1.07 -16.72
N LEU A 302 5.30 0.83 -17.85
CA LEU A 302 5.95 0.80 -19.18
C LEU A 302 5.32 1.73 -20.21
N ALA A 303 4.18 2.37 -19.94
CA ALA A 303 3.57 3.31 -20.88
C ALA A 303 4.49 4.52 -21.11
N HIS A 304 4.56 4.99 -22.36
CA HIS A 304 5.17 6.26 -22.67
C HIS A 304 4.09 7.34 -22.68
N LEU A 305 4.41 8.46 -22.09
CA LEU A 305 3.50 9.60 -21.96
C LEU A 305 4.12 10.84 -22.59
N ARG A 306 3.28 11.71 -23.16
CA ARG A 306 3.68 13.06 -23.59
C ARG A 306 2.70 14.11 -23.07
N PRO A 307 3.15 15.36 -22.89
CA PRO A 307 2.23 16.46 -22.58
C PRO A 307 1.18 16.67 -23.68
N LYS A 308 -0.03 16.98 -23.23
CA LYS A 308 -1.17 17.33 -24.09
C LYS A 308 -1.81 18.62 -23.54
N ASN A 309 -2.02 19.61 -24.37
CA ASN A 309 -2.77 20.80 -23.97
C ASN A 309 -4.18 20.44 -23.53
N LEU A 310 -4.66 21.13 -22.49
CA LEU A 310 -6.03 20.98 -21.96
C LEU A 310 -7.04 21.74 -22.81
#